data_73dc51a14aa91d2863d7df8c0b78aeab
#
_entry.id   73dc51a14aa91d2863d7df8c0b78aeab
#
_cell.length_a   1.000
_cell.length_b   1.000
_cell.length_c   1.000
_cell.angle_alpha   90.00
_cell.angle_beta   90.00
_cell.angle_gamma   90.00
#
_symmetry.space_group_name_H-M   'P 1'
#
loop_
_entity.id
_entity.type
_entity.pdbx_description
1 polymer ?
#
loop_
_entity_poly.entity_id
_entity_poly.type
_entity_poly.pdbx_seq_one_letter_code
_entity_poly.pdbx_strand_id
1 'polypeptide(L)'
;MVFASRGGKTKELLPIVDICKAKGVHIITVTENLESPLAQAADVVIKQYVNRETDKWNAQGTTSTTALCMIFHALQAALIEYTGYRAEQFALIHPGGAVGERLNKKAL
;
A
#
# COMPACT_ATOMS: atom_id res chain seq x y z
N MET A 1 -5.46 -8.30 -4.05
CA MET A 1 -4.92 -8.30 -2.66
C MET A 1 -3.53 -7.69 -2.66
N VAL A 2 -3.22 -6.84 -1.69
CA VAL A 2 -1.85 -6.31 -1.53
C VAL A 2 -1.27 -6.84 -0.23
N PHE A 3 -0.12 -7.47 -0.30
CA PHE A 3 0.66 -7.89 0.85
C PHE A 3 1.86 -6.95 1.04
N ALA A 4 2.13 -6.56 2.27
CA ALA A 4 3.31 -5.79 2.63
C ALA A 4 4.10 -6.53 3.72
N SER A 5 5.32 -6.91 3.41
CA SER A 5 6.22 -7.57 4.35
C SER A 5 7.66 -7.33 3.92
N ARG A 6 8.45 -6.66 4.75
CA ARG A 6 9.84 -6.32 4.43
C ARG A 6 10.63 -7.57 4.03
N GLY A 7 10.61 -8.61 4.82
CA GLY A 7 11.31 -9.88 4.52
C GLY A 7 10.55 -10.83 3.62
N GLY A 8 9.25 -10.59 3.37
CA GLY A 8 8.41 -11.42 2.53
C GLY A 8 8.13 -12.85 3.05
N LYS A 9 8.39 -13.10 4.35
CA LYS A 9 8.32 -14.43 4.97
C LYS A 9 7.38 -14.49 6.18
N THR A 10 6.49 -13.51 6.32
CA THR A 10 5.54 -13.42 7.44
C THR A 10 4.58 -14.62 7.40
N LYS A 11 4.72 -15.52 8.36
CA LYS A 11 4.02 -16.82 8.37
C LYS A 11 2.51 -16.67 8.39
N GLU A 12 2.01 -15.63 9.04
CA GLU A 12 0.58 -15.34 9.15
C GLU A 12 -0.05 -14.92 7.80
N LEU A 13 0.77 -14.45 6.87
CA LEU A 13 0.30 -14.02 5.55
C LEU A 13 0.26 -15.17 4.52
N LEU A 14 1.09 -16.20 4.70
CA LEU A 14 1.20 -17.28 3.71
C LEU A 14 -0.12 -18.05 3.47
N PRO A 15 -0.91 -18.42 4.50
CA PRO A 15 -2.20 -19.05 4.27
C PRO A 15 -3.19 -18.17 3.49
N ILE A 16 -3.08 -16.84 3.62
CA ILE A 16 -3.94 -15.91 2.88
C ILE A 16 -3.59 -15.91 1.39
N VAL A 17 -2.33 -16.14 1.04
CA VAL A 17 -1.89 -16.31 -0.36
C VAL A 17 -2.63 -17.46 -1.01
N ASP A 18 -2.73 -18.62 -0.34
CA ASP A 18 -3.42 -19.80 -0.88
C ASP A 18 -4.91 -19.53 -1.09
N ILE A 19 -5.53 -18.79 -0.16
CA ILE A 19 -6.92 -18.34 -0.30
C ILE A 19 -7.09 -17.41 -1.51
N CYS A 20 -6.16 -16.47 -1.71
CA CYS A 20 -6.19 -15.55 -2.85
C CYS A 20 -6.09 -16.33 -4.17
N LYS A 21 -5.15 -17.29 -4.26
CA LYS A 21 -4.98 -18.14 -5.43
C LYS A 21 -6.23 -18.98 -5.72
N ALA A 22 -6.80 -19.61 -4.70
CA ALA A 22 -8.02 -20.40 -4.83
C ALA A 22 -9.22 -19.57 -5.31
N LYS A 23 -9.25 -18.29 -5.00
CA LYS A 23 -10.30 -17.33 -5.42
C LYS A 23 -9.98 -16.58 -6.73
N GLY A 24 -8.85 -16.82 -7.36
CA GLY A 24 -8.42 -16.11 -8.56
C GLY A 24 -8.18 -14.61 -8.32
N VAL A 25 -7.79 -14.22 -7.10
CA VAL A 25 -7.52 -12.82 -6.75
C VAL A 25 -6.08 -12.48 -7.13
N HIS A 26 -5.89 -11.43 -7.91
CA HIS A 26 -4.56 -10.91 -8.20
C HIS A 26 -3.81 -10.47 -6.93
N ILE A 27 -2.54 -10.81 -6.87
CA ILE A 27 -1.66 -10.57 -5.73
C ILE A 27 -0.59 -9.57 -6.10
N ILE A 28 -0.48 -8.49 -5.32
CA ILE A 28 0.62 -7.53 -5.36
C ILE A 28 1.39 -7.68 -4.05
N THR A 29 2.70 -7.80 -4.11
CA THR A 29 3.54 -7.86 -2.90
C THR A 29 4.52 -6.71 -2.86
N VAL A 30 4.57 -6.00 -1.74
CA VAL A 30 5.59 -4.99 -1.43
C VAL A 30 6.60 -5.62 -0.48
N THR A 31 7.83 -5.81 -0.94
CA THR A 31 8.87 -6.50 -0.17
C THR A 31 10.28 -6.05 -0.58
N GLU A 32 11.24 -6.24 0.31
CA GLU A 32 12.66 -6.06 0.03
C GLU A 32 13.28 -7.32 -0.59
N ASN A 33 12.75 -8.49 -0.24
CA ASN A 33 13.27 -9.80 -0.64
C ASN A 33 12.48 -10.39 -1.82
N LEU A 34 13.01 -10.25 -3.02
CA LEU A 34 12.38 -10.72 -4.25
C LEU A 34 12.33 -12.26 -4.36
N GLU A 35 13.18 -12.96 -3.59
CA GLU A 35 13.22 -14.42 -3.54
C GLU A 35 12.31 -14.99 -2.42
N SER A 36 11.54 -14.14 -1.77
CA SER A 36 10.67 -14.55 -0.67
C SER A 36 9.42 -15.28 -1.15
N PRO A 37 8.79 -16.12 -0.30
CA PRO A 37 7.55 -16.79 -0.64
C PRO A 37 6.42 -15.85 -1.08
N LEU A 38 6.30 -14.67 -0.45
CA LEU A 38 5.30 -13.68 -0.85
C LEU A 38 5.61 -13.06 -2.22
N ALA A 39 6.89 -12.81 -2.53
CA ALA A 39 7.29 -12.29 -3.83
C ALA A 39 7.03 -13.33 -4.95
N GLN A 40 7.41 -14.57 -4.72
CA GLN A 40 7.22 -15.66 -5.68
C GLN A 40 5.75 -15.99 -5.95
N ALA A 41 4.88 -15.68 -5.00
CA ALA A 41 3.44 -15.91 -5.12
C ALA A 41 2.68 -14.76 -5.82
N ALA A 42 3.32 -13.61 -6.00
CA ALA A 42 2.68 -12.39 -6.49
C ALA A 42 2.65 -12.32 -8.02
N ASP A 43 1.58 -11.74 -8.56
CA ASP A 43 1.50 -11.34 -9.97
C ASP A 43 2.35 -10.10 -10.24
N VAL A 44 2.45 -9.21 -9.24
CA VAL A 44 3.26 -7.99 -9.31
C VAL A 44 4.04 -7.82 -8.00
N VAL A 45 5.34 -7.54 -8.13
CA VAL A 45 6.18 -7.22 -6.96
C VAL A 45 6.64 -5.77 -7.03
N ILE A 46 6.37 -5.03 -5.97
CA ILE A 46 6.92 -3.68 -5.75
C ILE A 46 8.09 -3.81 -4.79
N LYS A 47 9.30 -3.55 -5.29
CA LYS A 47 10.48 -3.60 -4.45
C LYS A 47 10.54 -2.40 -3.52
N GLN A 48 10.47 -2.67 -2.22
CA GLN A 48 10.79 -1.70 -1.18
C GLN A 48 12.22 -1.95 -0.69
N TYR A 49 12.98 -0.90 -0.42
CA TYR A 49 14.29 -1.04 0.20
C TYR A 49 14.51 0.07 1.22
N VAL A 50 15.03 -0.30 2.38
CA VAL A 50 15.54 0.64 3.38
C VAL A 50 16.86 0.11 3.95
N ASN A 51 17.81 0.99 4.16
CA ASN A 51 19.13 0.60 4.68
C ASN A 51 19.01 -0.01 6.09
N ARG A 52 18.28 0.68 6.98
CA ARG A 52 18.02 0.18 8.32
C ARG A 52 16.79 0.84 8.96
N GLU A 53 16.28 0.21 9.99
CA GLU A 53 15.29 0.80 10.89
C GLU A 53 15.96 1.80 11.86
N THR A 54 15.16 2.65 12.51
CA THR A 54 15.67 3.72 13.39
C THR A 54 16.21 3.20 14.72
N ASP A 55 15.72 2.05 15.19
CA ASP A 55 16.17 1.49 16.46
C ASP A 55 17.57 0.87 16.35
N LYS A 56 18.26 0.77 17.48
CA LYS A 56 19.64 0.26 17.53
C LYS A 56 19.77 -1.20 17.10
N TRP A 57 18.70 -1.99 17.20
CA TRP A 57 18.69 -3.40 16.81
C TRP A 57 18.27 -3.64 15.37
N ASN A 58 17.83 -2.57 14.65
CA ASN A 58 17.30 -2.69 13.29
C ASN A 58 16.10 -3.66 13.19
N ALA A 59 15.22 -3.65 14.15
CA ALA A 59 14.20 -4.68 14.34
C ALA A 59 12.76 -4.15 14.19
N GLN A 60 12.49 -2.91 14.59
CA GLN A 60 11.14 -2.37 14.60
C GLN A 60 10.83 -1.65 13.28
N GLY A 61 9.68 -1.96 12.71
CA GLY A 61 9.21 -1.34 11.47
C GLY A 61 8.99 0.17 11.61
N THR A 62 10.00 0.95 11.34
CA THR A 62 10.00 2.43 11.39
C THR A 62 10.30 3.02 10.01
N THR A 63 11.55 2.98 9.58
CA THR A 63 11.95 3.46 8.24
C THR A 63 11.22 2.68 7.14
N SER A 64 11.10 1.36 7.29
CA SER A 64 10.38 0.53 6.33
C SER A 64 8.89 0.87 6.26
N THR A 65 8.25 1.17 7.39
CA THR A 65 6.85 1.62 7.43
C THR A 65 6.68 2.97 6.73
N THR A 66 7.60 3.91 6.96
CA THR A 66 7.58 5.21 6.27
C THR A 66 7.73 5.03 4.76
N ALA A 67 8.68 4.20 4.32
CA ALA A 67 8.85 3.91 2.90
C ALA A 67 7.61 3.24 2.28
N LEU A 68 6.96 2.33 3.02
CA LEU A 68 5.70 1.71 2.61
C LEU A 68 4.58 2.75 2.42
N CYS A 69 4.43 3.69 3.37
CA CYS A 69 3.46 4.77 3.24
C CYS A 69 3.71 5.61 1.97
N MET A 70 4.97 5.94 1.66
CA MET A 70 5.32 6.68 0.44
C MET A 70 4.94 5.90 -0.83
N ILE A 71 5.16 4.58 -0.86
CA ILE A 71 4.74 3.72 -1.98
C ILE A 71 3.22 3.78 -2.14
N PHE A 72 2.45 3.67 -1.06
CA PHE A 72 0.99 3.75 -1.12
C PHE A 72 0.49 5.14 -1.51
N HIS A 73 1.15 6.21 -1.11
CA HIS A 73 0.81 7.56 -1.58
C HIS A 73 1.03 7.71 -3.10
N ALA A 74 2.11 7.16 -3.62
CA ALA A 74 2.35 7.14 -5.07
C ALA A 74 1.29 6.31 -5.82
N LEU A 75 0.93 5.14 -5.29
CA LEU A 75 -0.16 4.33 -5.85
C LEU A 75 -1.50 5.04 -5.78
N GLN A 76 -1.79 5.76 -4.69
CA GLN A 76 -3.01 6.56 -4.57
C GLN A 76 -3.07 7.64 -5.66
N ALA A 77 -1.96 8.38 -5.86
CA ALA A 77 -1.91 9.41 -6.90
C ALA A 77 -2.15 8.80 -8.30
N ALA A 78 -1.51 7.68 -8.60
CA ALA A 78 -1.70 6.96 -9.86
C ALA A 78 -3.14 6.45 -10.04
N LEU A 79 -3.77 5.95 -8.97
CA LEU A 79 -5.15 5.48 -9.00
C LEU A 79 -6.15 6.62 -9.22
N ILE A 80 -5.91 7.79 -8.65
CA ILE A 80 -6.74 8.98 -8.87
C ILE A 80 -6.74 9.33 -10.37
N GLU A 81 -5.57 9.39 -11.00
CA GLU A 81 -5.46 9.64 -12.44
C GLU A 81 -6.10 8.52 -13.26
N TYR A 82 -5.79 7.27 -12.95
CA TYR A 82 -6.30 6.11 -13.68
C TYR A 82 -7.82 5.97 -13.62
N THR A 83 -8.44 6.27 -12.49
CA THR A 83 -9.89 6.16 -12.30
C THR A 83 -10.65 7.43 -12.67
N GLY A 84 -9.96 8.53 -12.92
CA GLY A 84 -10.58 9.85 -13.10
C GLY A 84 -11.30 10.34 -11.83
N TYR A 85 -10.83 9.92 -10.64
CA TYR A 85 -11.44 10.31 -9.37
C TYR A 85 -11.31 11.82 -9.13
N ARG A 86 -12.42 12.47 -8.80
CA ARG A 86 -12.51 13.93 -8.74
C ARG A 86 -12.73 14.45 -7.34
N ALA A 87 -12.31 15.68 -7.12
CA ALA A 87 -12.44 16.37 -5.83
C ALA A 87 -13.89 16.44 -5.34
N GLU A 88 -14.85 16.58 -6.24
CA GLU A 88 -16.28 16.62 -5.91
C GLU A 88 -16.76 15.27 -5.31
N GLN A 89 -16.25 14.16 -5.81
CA GLN A 89 -16.55 12.84 -5.26
C GLN A 89 -15.98 12.67 -3.83
N PHE A 90 -14.78 13.24 -3.59
CA PHE A 90 -14.22 13.27 -2.24
C PHE A 90 -15.02 14.18 -1.30
N ALA A 91 -15.49 15.34 -1.78
CA ALA A 91 -16.31 16.26 -0.99
C ALA A 91 -17.62 15.63 -0.49
N LEU A 92 -18.22 14.71 -1.27
CA LEU A 92 -19.45 14.00 -0.88
C LEU A 92 -19.24 13.12 0.37
N ILE A 93 -18.10 12.44 0.45
CA ILE A 93 -17.79 11.53 1.57
C ILE A 93 -17.04 12.22 2.71
N HIS A 94 -16.61 13.46 2.49
CA HIS A 94 -15.86 14.25 3.47
C HIS A 94 -16.40 15.70 3.54
N PRO A 95 -17.67 15.91 3.93
CA PRO A 95 -18.34 17.20 3.83
C PRO A 95 -17.86 18.23 4.85
N GLY A 96 -17.32 17.77 5.99
CA GLY A 96 -16.90 18.63 7.11
C GLY A 96 -15.41 18.91 7.15
N GLY A 97 -15.03 19.83 8.07
CA GLY A 97 -13.65 20.24 8.29
C GLY A 97 -13.06 21.09 7.16
N ALA A 98 -11.83 21.55 7.35
CA ALA A 98 -11.19 22.51 6.45
C ALA A 98 -11.09 22.03 4.99
N VAL A 99 -10.92 20.75 4.76
CA VAL A 99 -10.84 20.17 3.41
C VAL A 99 -12.21 20.16 2.76
N GLY A 100 -13.24 19.65 3.44
CA GLY A 100 -14.61 19.62 2.93
C GLY A 100 -15.13 21.03 2.62
N GLU A 101 -14.95 21.96 3.53
CA GLU A 101 -15.33 23.37 3.32
C GLU A 101 -14.64 23.98 2.09
N ARG A 102 -13.34 23.72 1.90
CA ARG A 102 -12.59 24.19 0.74
C ARG A 102 -13.10 23.63 -0.58
N LEU A 103 -13.41 22.33 -0.60
CA LEU A 103 -13.87 21.65 -1.81
C LEU A 103 -15.29 22.05 -2.17
N ASN A 104 -16.18 22.17 -1.18
CA ASN A 104 -17.57 22.59 -1.38
C ASN A 104 -17.70 24.06 -1.79
N LYS A 105 -16.81 24.95 -1.35
CA LYS A 105 -16.76 26.36 -1.78
C LYS A 105 -16.35 26.55 -3.25
N LYS A 106 -15.66 25.58 -3.86
CA LYS A 106 -15.28 25.62 -5.28
C LYS A 106 -16.37 25.06 -6.20
N ALA A 107 -17.38 24.42 -5.65
CA ALA A 107 -18.51 23.86 -6.39
C ALA A 107 -19.69 24.84 -6.56
N LEU A 108 -19.59 26.06 -6.02
CA LEU A 108 -20.48 27.19 -6.18
C LEU A 108 -19.84 28.25 -7.07
#